data_5c2db3620cb9474ba30a4d35dc298cdd
#
_entry.id   5c2db3620cb9474ba30a4d35dc298cdd
#
_cell.length_a   1.000
_cell.length_b   1.000
_cell.length_c   1.000
_cell.angle_alpha   90.00
_cell.angle_beta   90.00
_cell.angle_gamma   90.00
#
_symmetry.space_group_name_H-M   'P 1'
#
loop_
_entity.id
_entity.type
_entity.pdbx_description
1 polymer ?
#
loop_
_entity_poly.entity_id
_entity_poly.type
_entity_poly.pdbx_seq_one_letter_code
_entity_poly.pdbx_strand_id
1 'polypeptide(L)'
;MRGSRLMAWCLGVLAVLLASGAAVLSVAVDDAQARVSAQTRDDVAQAAAETSAALLTYTPDTVAADQYAAGERLTGDFRARYGQFTDTVVVPTSRTNRVTSTATVTATGVSSVDGDDAEALVFLTQVTSTDAAPDPVTTKVGARVDLTRIDGRWLVSDFEPS
;
A
#
# COMPACT_ATOMS: atom_id res chain seq x y z
N MET A 1 -18.20 58.09 -34.61
CA MET A 1 -18.96 57.01 -33.90
C MET A 1 -18.64 55.61 -34.40
N ARG A 2 -17.54 55.34 -35.10
CA ARG A 2 -17.12 53.98 -35.57
C ARG A 2 -16.05 53.38 -34.71
N GLY A 3 -15.28 54.11 -33.88
CA GLY A 3 -14.19 53.62 -33.07
C GLY A 3 -14.62 52.85 -31.79
N SER A 4 -15.75 53.22 -31.18
CA SER A 4 -16.21 52.60 -29.95
C SER A 4 -16.75 51.17 -30.11
N ARG A 5 -17.27 50.87 -31.32
CA ARG A 5 -17.77 49.51 -31.61
C ARG A 5 -16.63 48.50 -31.87
N LEU A 6 -15.55 48.93 -32.52
CA LEU A 6 -14.37 48.07 -32.73
C LEU A 6 -13.64 47.76 -31.41
N MET A 7 -13.56 48.77 -30.53
CA MET A 7 -12.92 48.58 -29.20
C MET A 7 -13.73 47.62 -28.30
N ALA A 8 -15.08 47.68 -28.37
CA ALA A 8 -15.95 46.75 -27.64
C ALA A 8 -15.84 45.32 -28.17
N TRP A 9 -15.66 45.14 -29.48
CA TRP A 9 -15.45 43.80 -30.08
C TRP A 9 -14.09 43.20 -29.73
N CYS A 10 -13.03 43.99 -29.67
CA CYS A 10 -11.68 43.53 -29.26
C CYS A 10 -11.66 43.11 -27.78
N LEU A 11 -12.34 43.82 -26.88
CA LEU A 11 -12.46 43.47 -25.49
C LEU A 11 -13.28 42.19 -25.27
N GLY A 12 -14.35 42.00 -26.06
CA GLY A 12 -15.16 40.78 -26.01
C GLY A 12 -14.39 39.53 -26.46
N VAL A 13 -13.62 39.62 -27.53
CA VAL A 13 -12.79 38.51 -28.03
C VAL A 13 -11.66 38.17 -27.04
N LEU A 14 -11.04 39.19 -26.44
CA LEU A 14 -10.00 38.95 -25.41
C LEU A 14 -10.56 38.26 -24.15
N ALA A 15 -11.77 38.65 -23.71
CA ALA A 15 -12.44 38.04 -22.57
C ALA A 15 -12.81 36.56 -22.83
N VAL A 16 -13.24 36.23 -24.04
CA VAL A 16 -13.56 34.84 -24.44
C VAL A 16 -12.29 33.99 -24.52
N LEU A 17 -11.18 34.53 -25.02
CA LEU A 17 -9.89 33.82 -25.08
C LEU A 17 -9.31 33.56 -23.68
N LEU A 18 -9.46 34.51 -22.76
CA LEU A 18 -9.02 34.32 -21.36
C LEU A 18 -9.90 33.33 -20.60
N ALA A 19 -11.21 33.34 -20.85
CA ALA A 19 -12.13 32.36 -20.21
C ALA A 19 -11.91 30.93 -20.73
N SER A 20 -11.65 30.76 -22.04
CA SER A 20 -11.34 29.44 -22.60
C SER A 20 -9.97 28.91 -22.15
N GLY A 21 -8.99 29.78 -21.99
CA GLY A 21 -7.67 29.40 -21.45
C GLY A 21 -7.74 28.92 -19.98
N ALA A 22 -8.53 29.60 -19.15
CA ALA A 22 -8.72 29.22 -17.75
C ALA A 22 -9.45 27.86 -17.59
N ALA A 23 -10.46 27.60 -18.43
CA ALA A 23 -11.19 26.32 -18.40
C ALA A 23 -10.33 25.14 -18.83
N VAL A 24 -9.47 25.28 -19.82
CA VAL A 24 -8.54 24.23 -20.26
C VAL A 24 -7.49 23.97 -19.19
N LEU A 25 -7.01 25.01 -18.50
CA LEU A 25 -6.01 24.86 -17.45
C LEU A 25 -6.58 24.14 -16.21
N SER A 26 -7.82 24.42 -15.82
CA SER A 26 -8.46 23.73 -14.67
C SER A 26 -8.68 22.25 -14.93
N VAL A 27 -9.16 21.87 -16.10
CA VAL A 27 -9.33 20.46 -16.48
C VAL A 27 -7.99 19.70 -16.49
N ALA A 28 -6.92 20.31 -16.99
CA ALA A 28 -5.61 19.68 -17.02
C ALA A 28 -5.00 19.50 -15.61
N VAL A 29 -5.27 20.42 -14.68
CA VAL A 29 -4.83 20.32 -13.28
C VAL A 29 -5.63 19.24 -12.54
N ASP A 30 -6.95 19.18 -12.74
CA ASP A 30 -7.82 18.18 -12.12
C ASP A 30 -7.44 16.75 -12.59
N ASP A 31 -7.18 16.57 -13.89
CA ASP A 31 -6.71 15.30 -14.44
C ASP A 31 -5.34 14.90 -13.89
N ALA A 32 -4.42 15.85 -13.73
CA ALA A 32 -3.11 15.57 -13.15
C ALA A 32 -3.21 15.16 -11.67
N GLN A 33 -4.03 15.84 -10.88
CA GLN A 33 -4.27 15.50 -9.48
C GLN A 33 -4.96 14.13 -9.33
N ALA A 34 -5.94 13.81 -10.18
CA ALA A 34 -6.60 12.51 -10.18
C ALA A 34 -5.61 11.37 -10.46
N ARG A 35 -4.68 11.58 -11.41
CA ARG A 35 -3.63 10.59 -11.73
C ARG A 35 -2.64 10.39 -10.58
N VAL A 36 -2.20 11.47 -9.93
CA VAL A 36 -1.32 11.40 -8.76
C VAL A 36 -2.01 10.65 -7.61
N SER A 37 -3.29 10.92 -7.37
CA SER A 37 -4.07 10.23 -6.35
C SER A 37 -4.27 8.75 -6.66
N ALA A 38 -4.50 8.38 -7.92
CA ALA A 38 -4.60 7.00 -8.37
C ALA A 38 -3.26 6.26 -8.18
N GLN A 39 -2.15 6.86 -8.64
CA GLN A 39 -0.81 6.30 -8.47
C GLN A 39 -0.47 6.07 -6.99
N THR A 40 -0.77 7.03 -6.12
CA THR A 40 -0.53 6.89 -4.68
C THR A 40 -1.32 5.72 -4.08
N ARG A 41 -2.58 5.52 -4.50
CA ARG A 41 -3.38 4.37 -4.06
C ARG A 41 -2.82 3.05 -4.56
N ASP A 42 -2.32 3.00 -5.79
CA ASP A 42 -1.67 1.81 -6.34
C ASP A 42 -0.39 1.47 -5.57
N ASP A 43 0.44 2.47 -5.24
CA ASP A 43 1.65 2.29 -4.44
C ASP A 43 1.34 1.79 -3.01
N VAL A 44 0.30 2.33 -2.36
CA VAL A 44 -0.20 1.86 -1.05
C VAL A 44 -0.68 0.42 -1.14
N ALA A 45 -1.53 0.11 -2.12
CA ALA A 45 -2.05 -1.24 -2.31
C ALA A 45 -0.94 -2.26 -2.53
N GLN A 46 0.05 -1.93 -3.35
CA GLN A 46 1.21 -2.77 -3.62
C GLN A 46 2.05 -2.98 -2.35
N ALA A 47 2.38 -1.91 -1.62
CA ALA A 47 3.16 -2.00 -0.38
C ALA A 47 2.45 -2.84 0.68
N ALA A 48 1.13 -2.65 0.86
CA ALA A 48 0.32 -3.44 1.78
C ALA A 48 0.31 -4.92 1.40
N ALA A 49 0.06 -5.24 0.13
CA ALA A 49 0.00 -6.61 -0.38
C ALA A 49 1.33 -7.34 -0.24
N GLU A 50 2.42 -6.74 -0.72
CA GLU A 50 3.75 -7.34 -0.67
C GLU A 50 4.24 -7.55 0.76
N THR A 51 4.02 -6.57 1.63
CA THR A 51 4.43 -6.68 3.03
C THR A 51 3.62 -7.75 3.74
N SER A 52 2.30 -7.76 3.59
CA SER A 52 1.43 -8.78 4.20
C SER A 52 1.80 -10.21 3.79
N ALA A 53 2.10 -10.42 2.51
CA ALA A 53 2.59 -11.72 2.02
C ALA A 53 3.94 -12.09 2.62
N ALA A 54 4.87 -11.12 2.72
CA ALA A 54 6.21 -11.35 3.26
C ALA A 54 6.19 -11.70 4.76
N LEU A 55 5.31 -11.06 5.56
CA LEU A 55 5.15 -11.34 6.99
C LEU A 55 4.74 -12.79 7.27
N LEU A 56 4.02 -13.43 6.35
CA LEU A 56 3.41 -14.75 6.51
C LEU A 56 4.07 -15.84 5.66
N THR A 57 5.14 -15.51 4.91
CA THR A 57 5.83 -16.47 4.04
C THR A 57 7.24 -16.75 4.56
N TYR A 58 7.50 -18.02 4.90
CA TYR A 58 8.81 -18.48 5.35
C TYR A 58 8.91 -20.01 5.30
N THR A 59 10.14 -20.50 5.30
CA THR A 59 10.46 -21.93 5.50
C THR A 59 11.34 -22.11 6.73
N PRO A 60 11.44 -23.31 7.30
CA PRO A 60 12.27 -23.55 8.50
C PRO A 60 13.74 -23.15 8.32
N ASP A 61 14.25 -23.29 7.09
CA ASP A 61 15.66 -23.06 6.81
C ASP A 61 15.96 -21.57 6.52
N THR A 62 14.99 -20.82 6.03
CA THR A 62 15.13 -19.41 5.64
C THR A 62 14.42 -18.43 6.58
N VAL A 63 13.63 -18.92 7.56
CA VAL A 63 12.76 -18.11 8.41
C VAL A 63 13.42 -16.86 9.00
N ALA A 64 14.67 -16.95 9.48
CA ALA A 64 15.34 -15.79 10.06
C ALA A 64 15.65 -14.70 9.01
N ALA A 65 16.07 -15.10 7.81
CA ALA A 65 16.35 -14.19 6.71
C ALA A 65 15.07 -13.59 6.11
N ASP A 66 14.04 -14.45 5.91
CA ASP A 66 12.75 -14.02 5.37
C ASP A 66 12.07 -13.00 6.27
N GLN A 67 12.05 -13.28 7.58
CA GLN A 67 11.43 -12.41 8.57
C GLN A 67 12.21 -11.10 8.78
N TYR A 68 13.54 -11.15 8.71
CA TYR A 68 14.35 -9.94 8.72
C TYR A 68 14.03 -9.05 7.51
N ALA A 69 13.99 -9.62 6.32
CA ALA A 69 13.65 -8.89 5.09
C ALA A 69 12.21 -8.33 5.12
N ALA A 70 11.26 -9.06 5.73
CA ALA A 70 9.91 -8.54 5.97
C ALA A 70 9.92 -7.35 6.95
N GLY A 71 10.73 -7.41 8.01
CA GLY A 71 10.92 -6.34 9.00
C GLY A 71 11.41 -5.02 8.41
N GLU A 72 12.19 -5.06 7.31
CA GLU A 72 12.64 -3.84 6.61
C GLU A 72 11.50 -3.08 5.89
N ARG A 73 10.33 -3.69 5.76
CA ARG A 73 9.11 -3.09 5.20
C ARG A 73 8.19 -2.50 6.28
N LEU A 74 8.61 -2.59 7.56
CA LEU A 74 7.85 -2.12 8.73
C LEU A 74 8.45 -0.85 9.30
N THR A 75 7.64 -0.11 10.06
CA THR A 75 8.05 1.11 10.73
C THR A 75 7.48 1.20 12.15
N GLY A 76 7.94 2.21 12.90
CA GLY A 76 7.44 2.55 14.23
C GLY A 76 7.55 1.42 15.25
N ASP A 77 6.63 1.43 16.19
CA ASP A 77 6.55 0.44 17.27
C ASP A 77 6.21 -0.96 16.74
N PHE A 78 5.50 -1.04 15.62
CA PHE A 78 5.16 -2.32 15.02
C PHE A 78 6.42 -3.08 14.57
N ARG A 79 7.38 -2.40 13.95
CA ARG A 79 8.66 -3.02 13.57
C ARG A 79 9.38 -3.63 14.78
N ALA A 80 9.40 -2.90 15.91
CA ALA A 80 10.05 -3.39 17.13
C ALA A 80 9.32 -4.61 17.73
N ARG A 81 7.98 -4.55 17.84
CA ARG A 81 7.16 -5.66 18.33
C ARG A 81 7.27 -6.89 17.44
N TYR A 82 7.23 -6.69 16.12
CA TYR A 82 7.36 -7.76 15.15
C TYR A 82 8.73 -8.44 15.23
N GLY A 83 9.83 -7.68 15.30
CA GLY A 83 11.17 -8.22 15.46
C GLY A 83 11.30 -9.08 16.73
N GLN A 84 10.83 -8.57 17.87
CA GLN A 84 10.85 -9.32 19.13
C GLN A 84 10.02 -10.61 19.05
N PHE A 85 8.81 -10.56 18.48
CA PHE A 85 7.96 -11.74 18.29
C PHE A 85 8.61 -12.76 17.35
N THR A 86 9.21 -12.29 16.27
CA THR A 86 9.94 -13.12 15.32
C THR A 86 11.09 -13.88 16.00
N ASP A 87 11.93 -13.18 16.74
CA ASP A 87 13.10 -13.79 17.39
C ASP A 87 12.72 -14.76 18.51
N THR A 88 11.68 -14.45 19.27
CA THR A 88 11.30 -15.24 20.45
C THR A 88 10.32 -16.35 20.15
N VAL A 89 9.50 -16.24 19.09
CA VAL A 89 8.43 -17.20 18.79
C VAL A 89 8.56 -17.79 17.40
N VAL A 90 8.57 -16.95 16.34
CA VAL A 90 8.44 -17.45 14.96
C VAL A 90 9.65 -18.28 14.54
N VAL A 91 10.86 -17.76 14.72
CA VAL A 91 12.10 -18.45 14.31
C VAL A 91 12.31 -19.77 15.08
N PRO A 92 12.26 -19.81 16.41
CA PRO A 92 12.45 -21.07 17.13
C PRO A 92 11.33 -22.08 16.83
N THR A 93 10.06 -21.66 16.78
CA THR A 93 8.93 -22.55 16.50
C THR A 93 9.01 -23.12 15.09
N SER A 94 9.30 -22.29 14.08
CA SER A 94 9.42 -22.73 12.70
C SER A 94 10.53 -23.77 12.53
N ARG A 95 11.69 -23.54 13.14
CA ARG A 95 12.81 -24.49 13.08
C ARG A 95 12.54 -25.78 13.80
N THR A 96 11.96 -25.71 15.00
CA THR A 96 11.69 -26.90 15.83
C THR A 96 10.61 -27.80 15.24
N ASN A 97 9.52 -27.20 14.75
CA ASN A 97 8.37 -27.95 14.22
C ASN A 97 8.41 -28.09 12.70
N ARG A 98 9.48 -27.59 12.04
CA ARG A 98 9.64 -27.60 10.58
C ARG A 98 8.46 -26.90 9.87
N VAL A 99 8.03 -25.76 10.40
CA VAL A 99 6.87 -25.01 9.84
C VAL A 99 7.25 -24.36 8.53
N THR A 100 6.54 -24.69 7.47
CA THR A 100 6.54 -23.96 6.19
C THR A 100 5.23 -23.21 6.07
N SER A 101 5.30 -21.92 5.80
CA SER A 101 4.15 -21.05 5.58
C SER A 101 4.32 -20.28 4.26
N THR A 102 3.27 -20.25 3.45
CA THR A 102 3.22 -19.48 2.20
C THR A 102 1.91 -18.71 2.17
N ALA A 103 2.00 -17.40 1.99
CA ALA A 103 0.84 -16.53 1.86
C ALA A 103 0.74 -15.96 0.45
N THR A 104 -0.45 -16.03 -0.13
CA THR A 104 -0.78 -15.45 -1.43
C THR A 104 -1.90 -14.44 -1.27
N VAL A 105 -1.66 -13.20 -1.70
CA VAL A 105 -2.68 -12.16 -1.69
C VAL A 105 -3.73 -12.46 -2.75
N THR A 106 -4.99 -12.43 -2.36
CA THR A 106 -6.14 -12.68 -3.22
C THR A 106 -6.88 -11.40 -3.61
N ALA A 107 -6.83 -10.39 -2.73
CA ALA A 107 -7.38 -9.06 -3.00
C ALA A 107 -6.74 -8.03 -2.08
N THR A 108 -6.66 -6.78 -2.55
CA THR A 108 -6.24 -5.61 -1.77
C THR A 108 -7.12 -4.43 -2.14
N GLY A 109 -7.54 -3.67 -1.13
CA GLY A 109 -8.29 -2.43 -1.31
C GLY A 109 -7.76 -1.34 -0.39
N VAL A 110 -7.60 -0.12 -0.89
CA VAL A 110 -7.19 1.04 -0.09
C VAL A 110 -8.42 1.75 0.45
N SER A 111 -8.57 1.76 1.77
CA SER A 111 -9.67 2.42 2.48
C SER A 111 -9.49 3.93 2.49
N SER A 112 -8.30 4.40 2.86
CA SER A 112 -7.99 5.83 2.95
C SER A 112 -6.53 6.12 2.62
N VAL A 113 -6.28 7.36 2.18
CA VAL A 113 -4.95 7.97 2.08
C VAL A 113 -5.09 9.41 2.55
N ASP A 114 -4.35 9.79 3.58
CA ASP A 114 -4.35 11.14 4.14
C ASP A 114 -2.90 11.58 4.39
N GLY A 115 -2.37 12.41 3.49
CA GLY A 115 -0.98 12.86 3.53
C GLY A 115 0.01 11.71 3.41
N ASP A 116 0.73 11.45 4.48
CA ASP A 116 1.74 10.40 4.59
C ASP A 116 1.22 9.14 5.33
N ASP A 117 -0.07 9.10 5.68
CA ASP A 117 -0.71 7.96 6.32
C ASP A 117 -1.75 7.32 5.37
N ALA A 118 -1.88 6.00 5.43
CA ALA A 118 -2.84 5.27 4.63
C ALA A 118 -3.34 4.02 5.36
N GLU A 119 -4.55 3.57 5.00
CA GLU A 119 -5.14 2.31 5.46
C GLU A 119 -5.53 1.45 4.25
N ALA A 120 -5.21 0.16 4.32
CA ALA A 120 -5.58 -0.83 3.33
C ALA A 120 -6.19 -2.07 3.99
N LEU A 121 -7.05 -2.77 3.23
CA LEU A 121 -7.56 -4.10 3.56
C LEU A 121 -6.90 -5.11 2.63
N VAL A 122 -6.29 -6.14 3.18
CA VAL A 122 -5.63 -7.21 2.43
C VAL A 122 -6.27 -8.54 2.75
N PHE A 123 -6.60 -9.30 1.73
CA PHE A 123 -7.09 -10.67 1.84
C PHE A 123 -6.06 -11.63 1.28
N LEU A 124 -5.72 -12.66 2.08
CA LEU A 124 -4.71 -13.65 1.73
C LEU A 124 -5.25 -15.06 1.91
N THR A 125 -4.66 -15.97 1.15
CA THR A 125 -4.73 -17.40 1.42
C THR A 125 -3.36 -17.83 1.96
N GLN A 126 -3.33 -18.37 3.17
CA GLN A 126 -2.14 -18.90 3.81
C GLN A 126 -2.19 -20.43 3.79
N VAL A 127 -1.11 -21.04 3.34
CA VAL A 127 -0.92 -22.49 3.34
C VAL A 127 0.22 -22.82 4.30
N THR A 128 -0.07 -23.65 5.31
CA THR A 128 0.89 -24.02 6.35
C THR A 128 1.00 -25.54 6.45
N SER A 129 2.23 -26.04 6.58
CA SER A 129 2.53 -27.45 6.88
C SER A 129 3.64 -27.56 7.92
N THR A 130 3.72 -28.71 8.59
CA THR A 130 4.76 -29.05 9.57
C THR A 130 5.19 -30.50 9.37
N ASP A 131 6.32 -30.91 9.97
CA ASP A 131 6.73 -32.32 9.93
C ASP A 131 5.72 -33.27 10.61
N ALA A 132 5.03 -32.79 11.66
CA ALA A 132 4.01 -33.55 12.37
C ALA A 132 2.66 -33.61 11.61
N ALA A 133 2.39 -32.63 10.73
CA ALA A 133 1.21 -32.54 9.91
C ALA A 133 1.63 -32.12 8.49
N PRO A 134 2.10 -33.07 7.66
CA PRO A 134 2.63 -32.77 6.33
C PRO A 134 1.53 -32.38 5.35
N ASP A 135 0.29 -32.76 5.60
CA ASP A 135 -0.85 -32.32 4.77
C ASP A 135 -1.07 -30.80 4.96
N PRO A 136 -1.02 -30.02 3.88
CA PRO A 136 -1.12 -28.56 4.00
C PRO A 136 -2.49 -28.11 4.50
N VAL A 137 -2.50 -27.24 5.49
CA VAL A 137 -3.70 -26.54 5.97
C VAL A 137 -3.81 -25.19 5.29
N THR A 138 -4.95 -24.94 4.67
CA THR A 138 -5.24 -23.66 4.00
C THR A 138 -6.15 -22.81 4.87
N THR A 139 -5.73 -21.59 5.17
CA THR A 139 -6.48 -20.60 5.94
C THR A 139 -6.67 -19.33 5.12
N LYS A 140 -7.87 -18.76 5.19
CA LYS A 140 -8.13 -17.42 4.63
C LYS A 140 -7.95 -16.38 5.73
N VAL A 141 -7.17 -15.35 5.44
CA VAL A 141 -6.85 -14.28 6.37
C VAL A 141 -7.28 -12.95 5.75
N GLY A 142 -8.11 -12.19 6.46
CA GLY A 142 -8.32 -10.78 6.20
C GLY A 142 -7.44 -9.98 7.17
N ALA A 143 -6.92 -8.85 6.75
CA ALA A 143 -6.16 -7.97 7.63
C ALA A 143 -6.39 -6.51 7.28
N ARG A 144 -6.48 -5.66 8.31
CA ARG A 144 -6.30 -4.23 8.18
C ARG A 144 -4.80 -3.93 8.28
N VAL A 145 -4.33 -3.09 7.39
CA VAL A 145 -2.91 -2.72 7.28
C VAL A 145 -2.83 -1.20 7.28
N ASP A 146 -2.19 -0.65 8.30
CA ASP A 146 -1.89 0.77 8.39
C ASP A 146 -0.49 1.01 7.84
N LEU A 147 -0.32 2.06 7.03
CA LEU A 147 0.93 2.41 6.39
C LEU A 147 1.27 3.87 6.64
N THR A 148 2.57 4.15 6.76
CA THR A 148 3.09 5.51 6.83
C THR A 148 4.19 5.68 5.78
N ARG A 149 4.18 6.80 5.07
CA ARG A 149 5.20 7.11 4.07
C ARG A 149 6.42 7.76 4.72
N ILE A 150 7.57 7.12 4.58
CA ILE A 150 8.86 7.58 5.12
C ILE A 150 9.87 7.59 3.98
N ASP A 151 10.52 8.72 3.75
CA ASP A 151 11.51 8.91 2.67
C ASP A 151 10.98 8.46 1.29
N GLY A 152 9.70 8.77 1.02
CA GLY A 152 9.02 8.44 -0.24
C GLY A 152 8.58 6.98 -0.37
N ARG A 153 8.75 6.14 0.64
CA ARG A 153 8.36 4.72 0.66
C ARG A 153 7.21 4.48 1.63
N TRP A 154 6.21 3.72 1.23
CA TRP A 154 5.15 3.24 2.10
C TRP A 154 5.65 2.05 2.92
N LEU A 155 5.67 2.21 4.25
CA LEU A 155 6.05 1.18 5.22
C LEU A 155 4.85 0.86 6.10
N VAL A 156 4.69 -0.41 6.48
CA VAL A 156 3.59 -0.85 7.34
C VAL A 156 3.87 -0.45 8.79
N SER A 157 2.96 0.30 9.38
CA SER A 157 3.01 0.79 10.76
C SER A 157 2.14 -0.04 11.71
N ASP A 158 1.15 -0.78 11.19
CA ASP A 158 0.41 -1.80 11.94
C ASP A 158 -0.22 -2.86 11.02
N PHE A 159 -0.47 -4.05 11.57
CA PHE A 159 -1.09 -5.19 10.86
C PHE A 159 -2.02 -5.92 11.82
N GLU A 160 -3.33 -5.81 11.58
CA GLU A 160 -4.37 -6.42 12.41
C GLU A 160 -5.14 -7.49 11.61
N PRO A 161 -4.90 -8.79 11.88
CA PRO A 161 -5.70 -9.87 11.31
C PRO A 161 -7.15 -9.82 11.83
N SER A 162 -8.12 -10.16 10.96
CA SER A 162 -9.55 -10.22 11.27
C SER A 162 -10.13 -11.61 10.95
#